data_1498870441f553105b9e76336e65b52a
#
_entry.id   1498870441f553105b9e76336e65b52a
#
_cell.length_a   1.000
_cell.length_b   1.000
_cell.length_c   1.000
_cell.angle_alpha   90.00
_cell.angle_beta   90.00
_cell.angle_gamma   90.00
#
_symmetry.space_group_name_H-M   'P 1'
#
loop_
_entity.id
_entity.type
_entity.pdbx_description
1 polymer ?
#
loop_
_entity_poly.entity_id
_entity_poly.type
_entity_poly.pdbx_seq_one_letter_code
_entity_poly.pdbx_strand_id
1 'polypeptide(L)'
;MSVRGGGAPLLDAVLAGRACCAEETVDAEPAGLFPEEEALVARAVPGRRREFATARLCARRALAALGAAPAPLLRGRRGAPAWPAGVIGSITHCAGFRGAAVAPADRVLALGIDAEPHAPLPRGVLGAVAFGPERARLRVLAARRSDICWDRLLFSAKESVYKAWSGYGGAWLGFEDAEASWLLDGTAEGPRARVPGQGEEHRLGGRGRPPVPRAPARAGGGAGAHGGRSGVAAGRFRVRILVPPPPVRPDGFAFPQVLHGRWLVRDGLLLTAVTVPRTALPRPIPTAPKEPF
;
A
#
# COMPACT_ATOMS: atom_id res chain seq x y z
N MET A 1 -18.19 -10.52 -24.59
CA MET A 1 -17.47 -9.23 -24.84
C MET A 1 -18.14 -8.18 -23.98
N SER A 2 -17.59 -7.86 -22.81
CA SER A 2 -18.16 -6.85 -21.90
C SER A 2 -17.51 -5.51 -22.24
N VAL A 3 -18.31 -4.56 -22.68
CA VAL A 3 -17.88 -3.18 -22.97
C VAL A 3 -17.52 -2.53 -21.64
N ARG A 4 -16.24 -2.38 -21.38
CA ARG A 4 -15.72 -1.65 -20.22
C ARG A 4 -15.99 -0.16 -20.43
N GLY A 5 -16.65 0.48 -19.48
CA GLY A 5 -16.78 1.93 -19.43
C GLY A 5 -15.41 2.60 -19.55
N GLY A 6 -15.31 3.61 -20.42
CA GLY A 6 -14.07 4.19 -20.95
C GLY A 6 -13.21 5.02 -20.00
N GLY A 7 -13.00 4.59 -18.75
CA GLY A 7 -12.04 5.21 -17.82
C GLY A 7 -10.71 4.46 -17.78
N ALA A 8 -9.60 5.18 -17.58
CA ALA A 8 -8.31 4.55 -17.32
C ALA A 8 -8.38 3.60 -16.10
N PRO A 9 -7.63 2.48 -16.08
CA PRO A 9 -7.56 1.58 -14.94
C PRO A 9 -7.27 2.33 -13.63
N LEU A 10 -7.85 1.85 -12.53
CA LEU A 10 -7.72 2.53 -11.22
C LEU A 10 -6.27 2.56 -10.74
N LEU A 11 -5.55 1.45 -10.92
CA LEU A 11 -4.14 1.37 -10.53
C LEU A 11 -3.26 2.29 -11.37
N ASP A 12 -3.50 2.42 -12.67
CA ASP A 12 -2.75 3.35 -13.53
C ASP A 12 -2.86 4.79 -13.02
N ALA A 13 -4.06 5.18 -12.60
CA ALA A 13 -4.31 6.53 -12.08
C ALA A 13 -3.50 6.83 -10.80
N VAL A 14 -3.38 5.88 -9.87
CA VAL A 14 -2.60 6.09 -8.64
C VAL A 14 -1.11 5.86 -8.82
N LEU A 15 -0.70 4.98 -9.75
CA LEU A 15 0.71 4.69 -10.05
C LEU A 15 1.34 5.75 -10.95
N ALA A 16 0.54 6.46 -11.75
CA ALA A 16 1.00 7.53 -12.65
C ALA A 16 2.16 7.09 -13.57
N GLY A 17 2.05 5.92 -14.19
CA GLY A 17 3.03 5.38 -15.15
C GLY A 17 4.35 4.87 -14.54
N ARG A 18 4.43 4.74 -13.21
CA ARG A 18 5.67 4.32 -12.53
C ARG A 18 5.84 2.81 -12.39
N ALA A 19 4.83 2.04 -12.73
CA ALA A 19 4.81 0.59 -12.66
C ALA A 19 3.85 0.02 -13.70
N CYS A 20 4.12 -1.18 -14.20
CA CYS A 20 3.14 -1.95 -14.96
C CYS A 20 2.11 -2.52 -13.99
N CYS A 21 0.83 -2.46 -14.33
CA CYS A 21 -0.22 -2.99 -13.46
C CYS A 21 -1.30 -3.72 -14.25
N ALA A 22 -2.07 -4.53 -13.53
CA ALA A 22 -3.29 -5.13 -14.02
C ALA A 22 -4.30 -5.26 -12.87
N GLU A 23 -5.58 -5.15 -13.19
CA GLU A 23 -6.66 -5.21 -12.22
C GLU A 23 -7.86 -5.97 -12.77
N GLU A 24 -8.65 -6.54 -11.86
CA GLU A 24 -9.92 -7.22 -12.13
C GLU A 24 -10.94 -6.87 -11.03
N THR A 25 -12.18 -6.68 -11.43
CA THR A 25 -13.28 -6.40 -10.50
C THR A 25 -14.15 -7.62 -10.22
N VAL A 26 -13.99 -8.67 -11.00
CA VAL A 26 -14.70 -9.95 -10.88
C VAL A 26 -13.67 -11.06 -10.75
N ASP A 27 -13.91 -12.01 -9.85
CA ASP A 27 -13.05 -13.18 -9.74
C ASP A 27 -13.16 -14.04 -10.99
N ALA A 28 -11.99 -14.33 -11.58
CA ALA A 28 -11.89 -15.35 -12.62
C ALA A 28 -12.09 -16.75 -12.03
N GLU A 29 -12.54 -17.70 -12.87
CA GLU A 29 -12.46 -19.11 -12.51
C GLU A 29 -11.01 -19.47 -12.16
N PRO A 30 -10.77 -20.41 -11.20
CA PRO A 30 -9.43 -20.73 -10.71
C PRO A 30 -8.61 -21.53 -11.72
N ALA A 31 -8.62 -21.10 -12.99
CA ALA A 31 -7.79 -21.64 -14.05
C ALA A 31 -6.46 -20.88 -14.15
N GLY A 32 -5.39 -21.62 -14.47
CA GLY A 32 -4.08 -21.02 -14.79
C GLY A 32 -3.19 -20.69 -13.59
N LEU A 33 -3.43 -21.26 -12.42
CA LEU A 33 -2.43 -21.34 -11.37
C LEU A 33 -1.34 -22.35 -11.73
N PHE A 34 -0.10 -22.09 -11.32
CA PHE A 34 0.94 -23.10 -11.33
C PHE A 34 0.67 -24.14 -10.23
N PRO A 35 1.12 -25.41 -10.37
CA PRO A 35 0.91 -26.44 -9.34
C PRO A 35 1.38 -26.00 -7.94
N GLU A 36 2.48 -25.27 -7.87
CA GLU A 36 3.04 -24.75 -6.62
C GLU A 36 2.16 -23.65 -6.00
N GLU A 37 1.46 -22.88 -6.82
CA GLU A 37 0.50 -21.87 -6.37
C GLU A 37 -0.81 -22.52 -5.91
N GLU A 38 -1.27 -23.58 -6.59
CA GLU A 38 -2.43 -24.37 -6.18
C GLU A 38 -2.23 -24.98 -4.79
N ALA A 39 -1.04 -25.49 -4.50
CA ALA A 39 -0.69 -26.02 -3.19
C ALA A 39 -0.87 -24.99 -2.06
N LEU A 40 -0.61 -23.71 -2.33
CA LEU A 40 -0.77 -22.63 -1.34
C LEU A 40 -2.23 -22.40 -0.91
N VAL A 41 -3.19 -22.76 -1.73
CA VAL A 41 -4.63 -22.54 -1.53
C VAL A 41 -5.44 -23.85 -1.53
N ALA A 42 -4.79 -25.01 -1.51
CA ALA A 42 -5.45 -26.31 -1.55
C ALA A 42 -6.51 -26.48 -0.45
N ARG A 43 -6.26 -25.95 0.74
CA ARG A 43 -7.18 -25.98 1.91
C ARG A 43 -8.07 -24.76 2.04
N ALA A 44 -8.01 -23.81 1.10
CA ALA A 44 -8.80 -22.60 1.17
C ALA A 44 -10.24 -22.83 0.68
N VAL A 45 -11.18 -22.09 1.23
CA VAL A 45 -12.58 -22.09 0.77
C VAL A 45 -12.66 -21.60 -0.69
N PRO A 46 -13.67 -22.02 -1.48
CA PRO A 46 -13.74 -21.73 -2.91
C PRO A 46 -13.61 -20.23 -3.25
N GLY A 47 -14.27 -19.35 -2.48
CA GLY A 47 -14.14 -17.90 -2.67
C GLY A 47 -12.70 -17.40 -2.54
N ARG A 48 -11.94 -17.90 -1.56
CA ARG A 48 -10.53 -17.54 -1.36
C ARG A 48 -9.62 -18.08 -2.46
N ARG A 49 -9.95 -19.26 -3.00
CA ARG A 49 -9.21 -19.83 -4.15
C ARG A 49 -9.39 -18.96 -5.39
N ARG A 50 -10.62 -18.56 -5.72
CA ARG A 50 -10.90 -17.64 -6.84
C ARG A 50 -10.20 -16.29 -6.68
N GLU A 51 -10.33 -15.68 -5.52
CA GLU A 51 -9.65 -14.43 -5.19
C GLU A 51 -8.13 -14.52 -5.39
N PHE A 52 -7.51 -15.60 -4.89
CA PHE A 52 -6.09 -15.85 -5.04
C PHE A 52 -5.70 -16.04 -6.51
N ALA A 53 -6.46 -16.85 -7.28
CA ALA A 53 -6.20 -17.09 -8.68
C ALA A 53 -6.30 -15.82 -9.51
N THR A 54 -7.31 -14.97 -9.25
CA THR A 54 -7.49 -13.69 -9.93
C THR A 54 -6.33 -12.72 -9.60
N ALA A 55 -5.91 -12.66 -8.35
CA ALA A 55 -4.77 -11.83 -7.95
C ALA A 55 -3.45 -12.30 -8.62
N ARG A 56 -3.26 -13.61 -8.81
CA ARG A 56 -2.12 -14.18 -9.55
C ARG A 56 -2.21 -13.89 -11.04
N LEU A 57 -3.41 -13.95 -11.63
CA LEU A 57 -3.64 -13.54 -13.02
C LEU A 57 -3.26 -12.07 -13.24
N CYS A 58 -3.69 -11.16 -12.37
CA CYS A 58 -3.30 -9.76 -12.43
C CYS A 58 -1.77 -9.61 -12.34
N ALA A 59 -1.13 -10.31 -11.41
CA ALA A 59 0.33 -10.26 -11.27
C ALA A 59 1.06 -10.75 -12.53
N ARG A 60 0.62 -11.84 -13.15
CA ARG A 60 1.20 -12.35 -14.41
C ARG A 60 1.00 -11.39 -15.58
N ARG A 61 -0.18 -10.75 -15.68
CA ARG A 61 -0.42 -9.73 -16.71
C ARG A 61 0.49 -8.52 -16.52
N ALA A 62 0.66 -8.07 -15.29
CA ALA A 62 1.59 -6.98 -14.98
C ALA A 62 3.05 -7.36 -15.29
N LEU A 63 3.47 -8.59 -14.97
CA LEU A 63 4.79 -9.13 -15.31
C LEU A 63 4.99 -9.23 -16.83
N ALA A 64 3.99 -9.73 -17.57
CA ALA A 64 4.04 -9.80 -19.03
C ALA A 64 4.17 -8.41 -19.67
N ALA A 65 3.46 -7.40 -19.15
CA ALA A 65 3.60 -6.01 -19.59
C ALA A 65 5.01 -5.44 -19.32
N LEU A 66 5.72 -5.97 -18.32
CA LEU A 66 7.10 -5.65 -18.01
C LEU A 66 8.10 -6.45 -18.86
N GLY A 67 7.64 -7.44 -19.65
CA GLY A 67 8.49 -8.33 -20.43
C GLY A 67 9.07 -9.51 -19.65
N ALA A 68 8.59 -9.76 -18.43
CA ALA A 68 9.04 -10.89 -17.61
C ALA A 68 8.32 -12.19 -18.01
N ALA A 69 9.07 -13.29 -18.06
CA ALA A 69 8.51 -14.61 -18.34
C ALA A 69 7.54 -15.06 -17.22
N PRO A 70 6.49 -15.83 -17.55
CA PRO A 70 5.59 -16.41 -16.56
C PRO A 70 6.34 -17.32 -15.59
N ALA A 71 6.11 -17.11 -14.28
CA ALA A 71 6.68 -17.95 -13.22
C ALA A 71 5.71 -18.04 -12.04
N PRO A 72 5.79 -19.10 -11.22
CA PRO A 72 4.98 -19.21 -10.02
C PRO A 72 5.37 -18.12 -9.01
N LEU A 73 4.38 -17.45 -8.44
CA LEU A 73 4.57 -16.43 -7.40
C LEU A 73 4.30 -17.07 -6.03
N LEU A 74 5.33 -17.62 -5.44
CA LEU A 74 5.27 -18.28 -4.15
C LEU A 74 5.27 -17.27 -2.99
N ARG A 75 5.09 -17.77 -1.78
CA ARG A 75 5.23 -16.96 -0.57
C ARG A 75 6.72 -16.75 -0.26
N GLY A 76 7.15 -15.53 -0.34
CA GLY A 76 8.45 -15.10 0.13
C GLY A 76 8.45 -14.77 1.62
N ARG A 77 9.43 -13.98 2.03
CA ARG A 77 9.59 -13.54 3.42
C ARG A 77 8.33 -12.83 3.91
N ARG A 78 7.86 -13.20 5.13
CA ARG A 78 6.67 -12.61 5.80
C ARG A 78 5.37 -12.70 4.99
N GLY A 79 5.28 -13.64 4.04
CA GLY A 79 4.09 -13.85 3.23
C GLY A 79 3.94 -12.89 2.04
N ALA A 80 4.90 -12.01 1.80
CA ALA A 80 4.94 -11.23 0.57
C ALA A 80 5.15 -12.15 -0.64
N PRO A 81 4.67 -11.78 -1.86
CA PRO A 81 4.98 -12.54 -3.06
C PRO A 81 6.49 -12.56 -3.34
N ALA A 82 7.03 -13.73 -3.72
CA ALA A 82 8.39 -13.86 -4.23
C ALA A 82 8.40 -13.48 -5.72
N TRP A 83 8.81 -12.26 -6.00
CA TRP A 83 8.89 -11.76 -7.37
C TRP A 83 10.13 -12.31 -8.10
N PRO A 84 10.08 -12.43 -9.45
CA PRO A 84 11.27 -12.79 -10.22
C PRO A 84 12.46 -11.87 -9.98
N ALA A 85 13.68 -12.37 -10.23
CA ALA A 85 14.88 -11.55 -10.11
C ALA A 85 14.78 -10.26 -10.96
N GLY A 86 15.22 -9.15 -10.41
CA GLY A 86 15.15 -7.84 -11.08
C GLY A 86 13.77 -7.18 -11.08
N VAL A 87 12.76 -7.79 -10.44
CA VAL A 87 11.41 -7.23 -10.34
C VAL A 87 11.05 -6.99 -8.89
N ILE A 88 10.38 -5.89 -8.63
CA ILE A 88 9.65 -5.63 -7.39
C ILE A 88 8.16 -5.50 -7.70
N GLY A 89 7.31 -5.76 -6.71
CA GLY A 89 5.87 -5.63 -6.93
C GLY A 89 5.06 -5.68 -5.67
N SER A 90 3.77 -5.45 -5.84
CA SER A 90 2.78 -5.49 -4.77
C SER A 90 1.45 -6.01 -5.31
N ILE A 91 0.74 -6.76 -4.48
CA ILE A 91 -0.59 -7.29 -4.77
C ILE A 91 -1.56 -6.74 -3.73
N THR A 92 -2.76 -6.40 -4.18
CA THR A 92 -3.86 -6.03 -3.30
C THR A 92 -5.17 -6.68 -3.73
N HIS A 93 -6.09 -6.84 -2.78
CA HIS A 93 -7.43 -7.34 -3.05
C HIS A 93 -8.40 -6.88 -1.95
N CYS A 94 -9.60 -6.55 -2.34
CA CYS A 94 -10.73 -6.32 -1.44
C CYS A 94 -12.04 -6.81 -2.09
N ALA A 95 -13.17 -6.58 -1.47
CA ALA A 95 -14.46 -6.88 -2.09
C ALA A 95 -14.61 -6.10 -3.40
N GLY A 96 -14.82 -6.83 -4.50
CA GLY A 96 -15.00 -6.23 -5.85
C GLY A 96 -13.72 -5.76 -6.53
N PHE A 97 -12.52 -6.07 -6.00
CA PHE A 97 -11.27 -5.65 -6.63
C PHE A 97 -10.10 -6.60 -6.35
N ARG A 98 -9.31 -6.87 -7.38
CA ARG A 98 -8.02 -7.57 -7.35
C ARG A 98 -7.04 -6.78 -8.21
N GLY A 99 -5.83 -6.56 -7.74
CA GLY A 99 -4.86 -5.82 -8.50
C GLY A 99 -3.43 -6.18 -8.15
N ALA A 100 -2.54 -6.00 -9.12
CA ALA A 100 -1.11 -6.16 -8.95
C ALA A 100 -0.37 -5.08 -9.72
N ALA A 101 0.75 -4.66 -9.18
CA ALA A 101 1.67 -3.72 -9.81
C ALA A 101 3.10 -4.25 -9.68
N VAL A 102 3.89 -4.09 -10.74
CA VAL A 102 5.30 -4.50 -10.80
C VAL A 102 6.15 -3.43 -11.47
N ALA A 103 7.41 -3.36 -11.07
CA ALA A 103 8.38 -2.42 -11.64
C ALA A 103 9.78 -3.03 -11.68
N PRO A 104 10.67 -2.56 -12.58
CA PRO A 104 12.07 -2.96 -12.59
C PRO A 104 12.76 -2.52 -11.30
N ALA A 105 13.51 -3.42 -10.66
CA ALA A 105 14.21 -3.16 -9.41
C ALA A 105 15.39 -2.19 -9.57
N ASP A 106 15.85 -1.93 -10.78
CA ASP A 106 16.85 -0.94 -11.10
C ASP A 106 16.30 0.49 -11.19
N ARG A 107 14.97 0.64 -11.36
CA ARG A 107 14.29 1.95 -11.43
C ARG A 107 13.51 2.29 -10.16
N VAL A 108 12.96 1.28 -9.51
CA VAL A 108 12.11 1.44 -8.33
C VAL A 108 12.68 0.63 -7.16
N LEU A 109 12.90 1.30 -6.04
CA LEU A 109 13.47 0.70 -4.84
C LEU A 109 12.44 -0.09 -4.04
N ALA A 110 11.21 0.44 -3.98
CA ALA A 110 10.09 -0.18 -3.27
C ALA A 110 8.75 0.24 -3.88
N LEU A 111 7.79 -0.67 -3.84
CA LEU A 111 6.44 -0.50 -4.38
C LEU A 111 5.42 -1.11 -3.42
N GLY A 112 4.38 -0.35 -3.09
CA GLY A 112 3.25 -0.83 -2.33
C GLY A 112 1.95 -0.27 -2.86
N ILE A 113 0.96 -1.13 -3.06
CA ILE A 113 -0.41 -0.75 -3.43
C ILE A 113 -1.39 -1.33 -2.44
N ASP A 114 -2.47 -0.59 -2.21
CA ASP A 114 -3.59 -1.09 -1.44
C ASP A 114 -4.92 -0.65 -2.04
N ALA A 115 -5.94 -1.49 -1.88
CA ALA A 115 -7.30 -1.22 -2.34
C ALA A 115 -8.29 -1.66 -1.26
N GLU A 116 -9.27 -0.80 -1.00
CA GLU A 116 -10.31 -0.99 0.00
C GLU A 116 -11.68 -0.57 -0.57
N PRO A 117 -12.80 -1.14 -0.08
CA PRO A 117 -14.10 -0.56 -0.34
C PRO A 117 -14.17 0.86 0.20
N HIS A 118 -14.74 1.79 -0.55
CA HIS A 118 -14.96 3.16 -0.08
C HIS A 118 -16.12 3.21 0.93
N ALA A 119 -15.88 2.68 2.11
CA ALA A 119 -16.79 2.61 3.23
C ALA A 119 -16.03 2.86 4.55
N PRO A 120 -16.66 3.39 5.60
CA PRO A 120 -16.01 3.59 6.90
C PRO A 120 -15.39 2.31 7.44
N LEU A 121 -14.34 2.45 8.24
CA LEU A 121 -13.78 1.32 9.00
C LEU A 121 -14.83 0.74 9.97
N PRO A 122 -14.80 -0.57 10.25
CA PRO A 122 -15.63 -1.15 11.31
C PRO A 122 -15.40 -0.44 12.65
N ARG A 123 -16.45 -0.39 13.48
CA ARG A 123 -16.35 0.22 14.82
C ARG A 123 -15.17 -0.35 15.60
N GLY A 124 -14.41 0.52 16.25
CA GLY A 124 -13.26 0.15 17.06
C GLY A 124 -11.93 0.01 16.29
N VAL A 125 -11.94 -0.23 14.98
CA VAL A 125 -10.71 -0.43 14.20
C VAL A 125 -9.87 0.85 14.11
N LEU A 126 -10.49 2.02 14.01
CA LEU A 126 -9.76 3.29 13.94
C LEU A 126 -8.81 3.49 15.15
N GLY A 127 -9.19 2.93 16.32
CA GLY A 127 -8.35 3.00 17.52
C GLY A 127 -7.01 2.30 17.39
N ALA A 128 -6.96 1.24 16.57
CA ALA A 128 -5.74 0.47 16.31
C ALA A 128 -4.94 0.98 15.10
N VAL A 129 -5.48 1.95 14.35
CA VAL A 129 -4.86 2.46 13.10
C VAL A 129 -4.36 3.89 13.25
N ALA A 130 -5.11 4.75 13.96
CA ALA A 130 -4.83 6.18 14.09
C ALA A 130 -4.14 6.49 15.42
N PHE A 131 -2.93 7.04 15.35
CA PHE A 131 -2.09 7.39 16.49
C PHE A 131 -1.71 8.87 16.51
N GLY A 132 -1.35 9.36 17.68
CA GLY A 132 -0.90 10.74 17.85
C GLY A 132 -1.86 11.78 17.23
N PRO A 133 -1.37 12.70 16.39
CA PRO A 133 -2.18 13.78 15.82
C PRO A 133 -3.13 13.33 14.69
N GLU A 134 -3.05 12.09 14.22
CA GLU A 134 -3.84 11.62 13.06
C GLU A 134 -5.35 11.72 13.31
N ARG A 135 -5.83 11.35 14.50
CA ARG A 135 -7.27 11.44 14.84
C ARG A 135 -7.82 12.86 14.73
N ALA A 136 -7.05 13.86 15.16
CA ALA A 136 -7.44 15.26 15.02
C ALA A 136 -7.46 15.70 13.55
N ARG A 137 -6.45 15.29 12.78
CA ARG A 137 -6.39 15.57 11.33
C ARG A 137 -7.58 14.95 10.59
N LEU A 138 -7.93 13.70 10.90
CA LEU A 138 -9.08 13.02 10.27
C LEU A 138 -10.39 13.76 10.52
N ARG A 139 -10.62 14.29 11.73
CA ARG A 139 -11.82 15.11 12.02
C ARG A 139 -11.88 16.37 11.15
N VAL A 140 -10.75 17.07 11.01
CA VAL A 140 -10.67 18.26 10.17
C VAL A 140 -10.92 17.92 8.69
N LEU A 141 -10.35 16.81 8.20
CA LEU A 141 -10.56 16.35 6.83
C LEU A 141 -12.00 15.96 6.57
N ALA A 142 -12.63 15.22 7.49
CA ALA A 142 -14.03 14.81 7.39
C ALA A 142 -15.00 16.02 7.43
N ALA A 143 -14.68 17.07 8.17
CA ALA A 143 -15.46 18.30 8.18
C ALA A 143 -15.36 19.05 6.83
N ARG A 144 -14.23 18.96 6.12
CA ARG A 144 -14.01 19.59 4.80
C ARG A 144 -14.55 18.79 3.64
N ARG A 145 -14.43 17.47 3.71
CA ARG A 145 -14.79 16.50 2.66
C ARG A 145 -15.40 15.27 3.31
N SER A 146 -16.69 15.34 3.63
CA SER A 146 -17.46 14.25 4.24
C SER A 146 -17.79 13.11 3.27
N ASP A 147 -17.58 13.33 1.99
CA ASP A 147 -17.75 12.36 0.91
C ASP A 147 -16.59 11.33 0.84
N ILE A 148 -15.52 11.52 1.62
CA ILE A 148 -14.37 10.62 1.66
C ILE A 148 -14.31 9.90 3.01
N CYS A 149 -14.18 8.58 2.98
CA CYS A 149 -13.93 7.75 4.16
C CYS A 149 -12.46 7.87 4.59
N TRP A 150 -12.11 8.98 5.27
CA TRP A 150 -10.74 9.31 5.65
C TRP A 150 -10.10 8.31 6.61
N ASP A 151 -10.89 7.65 7.44
CA ASP A 151 -10.47 6.57 8.32
C ASP A 151 -9.98 5.35 7.52
N ARG A 152 -10.75 4.94 6.50
CA ARG A 152 -10.39 3.87 5.58
C ARG A 152 -9.18 4.27 4.72
N LEU A 153 -9.12 5.53 4.31
CA LEU A 153 -8.00 6.05 3.53
C LEU A 153 -6.70 6.05 4.35
N LEU A 154 -6.76 6.35 5.66
CA LEU A 154 -5.62 6.24 6.56
C LEU A 154 -5.13 4.78 6.65
N PHE A 155 -6.04 3.84 6.83
CA PHE A 155 -5.73 2.42 6.85
C PHE A 155 -5.01 1.99 5.57
N SER A 156 -5.62 2.26 4.42
CA SER A 156 -5.07 1.89 3.11
C SER A 156 -3.70 2.55 2.84
N ALA A 157 -3.52 3.82 3.20
CA ALA A 157 -2.23 4.50 3.06
C ALA A 157 -1.12 3.82 3.88
N LYS A 158 -1.41 3.43 5.12
CA LYS A 158 -0.44 2.70 5.97
C LYS A 158 -0.19 1.29 5.45
N GLU A 159 -1.20 0.59 4.94
CA GLU A 159 -1.05 -0.73 4.30
C GLU A 159 -0.17 -0.66 3.04
N SER A 160 -0.36 0.33 2.18
CA SER A 160 0.51 0.50 1.00
C SER A 160 1.96 0.79 1.40
N VAL A 161 2.18 1.57 2.46
CA VAL A 161 3.52 1.82 3.02
C VAL A 161 4.12 0.55 3.61
N TYR A 162 3.35 -0.23 4.39
CA TYR A 162 3.80 -1.51 4.93
C TYR A 162 4.23 -2.49 3.83
N LYS A 163 3.47 -2.58 2.73
CA LYS A 163 3.80 -3.44 1.59
C LYS A 163 5.11 -3.00 0.92
N ALA A 164 5.34 -1.70 0.75
CA ALA A 164 6.60 -1.16 0.22
C ALA A 164 7.78 -1.44 1.17
N TRP A 165 7.60 -1.21 2.46
CA TRP A 165 8.58 -1.47 3.51
C TRP A 165 8.95 -2.96 3.61
N SER A 166 7.95 -3.84 3.67
CA SER A 166 8.13 -5.28 3.73
C SER A 166 8.82 -5.83 2.47
N GLY A 167 8.45 -5.33 1.30
CA GLY A 167 9.07 -5.67 0.01
C GLY A 167 10.53 -5.25 -0.10
N TYR A 168 10.92 -4.13 0.54
CA TYR A 168 12.33 -3.73 0.65
C TYR A 168 13.13 -4.65 1.59
N GLY A 169 12.49 -5.32 2.53
CA GLY A 169 13.13 -6.20 3.52
C GLY A 169 13.09 -5.65 4.94
N GLY A 170 12.28 -4.63 5.20
CA GLY A 170 12.06 -4.06 6.52
C GLY A 170 11.54 -5.07 7.54
N ALA A 171 11.76 -4.80 8.82
CA ALA A 171 11.19 -5.54 9.94
C ALA A 171 9.66 -5.36 9.99
N TRP A 172 8.99 -5.90 10.99
CA TRP A 172 7.59 -5.58 11.24
C TRP A 172 7.43 -4.06 11.42
N LEU A 173 6.41 -3.49 10.78
CA LEU A 173 6.02 -2.09 10.91
C LEU A 173 4.58 -2.07 11.40
N GLY A 174 4.36 -1.61 12.61
CA GLY A 174 3.02 -1.41 13.17
C GLY A 174 2.35 -0.14 12.63
N PHE A 175 1.07 0.01 12.85
CA PHE A 175 0.37 1.24 12.50
C PHE A 175 0.86 2.45 13.34
N GLU A 176 1.31 2.20 14.57
CA GLU A 176 1.93 3.17 15.47
C GLU A 176 3.28 3.69 14.96
N ASP A 177 3.98 2.90 14.16
CA ASP A 177 5.31 3.20 13.63
C ASP A 177 5.29 4.10 12.39
N ALA A 178 4.11 4.50 11.93
CA ALA A 178 3.93 5.29 10.72
C ALA A 178 2.91 6.41 10.93
N GLU A 179 3.29 7.65 10.65
CA GLU A 179 2.42 8.84 10.76
C GLU A 179 2.06 9.37 9.38
N ALA A 180 0.77 9.34 9.03
CA ALA A 180 0.26 9.81 7.76
C ALA A 180 -0.23 11.27 7.82
N SER A 181 -0.05 11.97 6.71
CA SER A 181 -0.59 13.31 6.47
C SER A 181 -1.02 13.47 5.01
N TRP A 182 -1.98 14.35 4.76
CA TRP A 182 -2.61 14.52 3.45
C TRP A 182 -2.18 15.84 2.84
N LEU A 183 -1.84 15.82 1.56
CA LEU A 183 -1.63 17.02 0.75
C LEU A 183 -2.94 17.28 0.02
N LEU A 184 -3.70 18.26 0.50
CA LEU A 184 -4.87 18.76 -0.21
C LEU A 184 -4.39 19.80 -1.22
N ASP A 185 -4.75 19.60 -2.49
CA ASP A 185 -4.43 20.58 -3.54
C ASP A 185 -5.04 21.93 -3.15
N GLY A 186 -4.19 22.95 -2.96
CA GLY A 186 -4.58 24.31 -2.61
C GLY A 186 -4.30 24.80 -1.18
N THR A 187 -3.70 23.97 -0.30
CA THR A 187 -3.27 24.45 1.01
C THR A 187 -1.78 24.16 1.23
N ALA A 188 -0.97 25.23 1.22
CA ALA A 188 0.36 25.20 1.81
C ALA A 188 0.24 24.78 3.28
N GLU A 189 1.15 23.93 3.77
CA GLU A 189 1.21 23.54 5.18
C GLU A 189 1.21 24.79 6.07
N GLY A 190 0.18 24.92 6.91
CA GLY A 190 0.21 25.88 8.00
C GLY A 190 1.32 25.55 9.01
N PRO A 191 1.79 26.53 9.80
CA PRO A 191 2.97 26.41 10.64
C PRO A 191 2.82 25.27 11.66
N ARG A 192 3.91 24.53 11.84
CA ARG A 192 4.06 23.48 12.86
C ARG A 192 3.73 24.02 14.24
N ALA A 193 2.66 23.56 14.84
CA ALA A 193 2.44 23.75 16.27
C ALA A 193 3.58 22.99 17.01
N ARG A 194 4.45 23.72 17.69
CA ARG A 194 5.39 23.20 18.67
C ARG A 194 4.59 22.59 19.81
N VAL A 195 4.70 21.29 20.00
CA VAL A 195 4.24 20.63 21.22
C VAL A 195 5.35 20.82 22.26
N PRO A 196 5.05 21.37 23.48
CA PRO A 196 6.01 21.38 24.58
C PRO A 196 6.32 19.95 25.01
N GLY A 197 7.60 19.69 25.32
CA GLY A 197 8.06 18.39 25.76
C GLY A 197 7.43 17.95 27.07
N GLN A 198 7.05 16.69 27.13
CA GLN A 198 6.94 15.93 28.38
C GLN A 198 7.71 14.63 28.17
N GLY A 199 8.81 14.55 28.92
CA GLY A 199 9.52 13.30 29.10
C GLY A 199 8.73 12.41 30.03
N GLU A 200 8.71 11.13 29.68
CA GLU A 200 8.63 10.04 30.66
C GLU A 200 9.03 8.74 29.96
N GLU A 201 10.10 8.18 30.46
CA GLU A 201 10.58 6.85 30.12
C GLU A 201 9.58 5.79 30.59
N HIS A 202 9.13 4.93 29.68
CA HIS A 202 8.55 3.65 30.07
C HIS A 202 9.20 2.53 29.27
N ARG A 203 10.14 1.84 29.93
CA ARG A 203 10.57 0.49 29.51
C ARG A 203 9.38 -0.45 29.68
N LEU A 204 8.97 -1.12 28.63
CA LEU A 204 8.13 -2.29 28.71
C LEU A 204 8.54 -3.40 27.75
N GLY A 205 8.60 -4.56 28.32
CA GLY A 205 9.05 -5.83 27.85
C GLY A 205 8.39 -6.37 26.58
N GLY A 206 9.03 -7.43 26.08
CA GLY A 206 8.75 -8.11 24.83
C GLY A 206 7.26 -8.36 24.59
N ARG A 207 6.78 -7.91 23.46
CA ARG A 207 5.40 -8.16 23.02
C ARG A 207 5.39 -9.19 21.91
N GLY A 208 4.71 -10.28 22.20
CA GLY A 208 4.30 -11.29 21.23
C GLY A 208 3.46 -10.63 20.12
N ARG A 209 3.59 -11.17 18.94
CA ARG A 209 2.91 -10.80 17.70
C ARG A 209 1.39 -10.63 17.91
N PRO A 210 0.79 -9.44 17.75
CA PRO A 210 -0.64 -9.34 17.66
C PRO A 210 -1.11 -9.97 16.33
N PRO A 211 -2.27 -10.64 16.31
CA PRO A 211 -2.81 -11.18 15.07
C PRO A 211 -3.12 -10.04 14.11
N VAL A 212 -2.70 -10.20 12.86
CA VAL A 212 -3.15 -9.35 11.74
C VAL A 212 -4.67 -9.41 11.73
N PRO A 213 -5.40 -8.28 11.79
CA PRO A 213 -6.84 -8.31 11.63
C PRO A 213 -7.16 -8.86 10.25
N ARG A 214 -7.62 -10.11 10.19
CA ARG A 214 -8.21 -10.68 8.99
C ARG A 214 -9.43 -9.85 8.65
N ALA A 215 -9.53 -9.44 7.40
CA ALA A 215 -10.77 -8.89 6.89
C ALA A 215 -11.92 -9.82 7.31
N PRO A 216 -13.00 -9.31 7.91
CA PRO A 216 -14.09 -10.15 8.39
C PRO A 216 -14.69 -10.93 7.22
N ALA A 217 -14.82 -12.24 7.41
CA ALA A 217 -15.63 -13.08 6.56
C ALA A 217 -17.05 -12.50 6.52
N ARG A 218 -17.67 -12.57 5.33
CA ARG A 218 -19.00 -12.08 4.98
C ARG A 218 -20.00 -12.20 6.15
N ALA A 219 -20.43 -11.06 6.67
CA ALA A 219 -21.77 -10.93 7.23
C ALA A 219 -22.68 -10.51 6.08
N GLY A 220 -23.61 -11.37 5.69
CA GLY A 220 -24.69 -11.02 4.80
C GLY A 220 -25.60 -10.01 5.50
N GLY A 221 -25.97 -8.95 4.83
CA GLY A 221 -26.90 -7.96 5.37
C GLY A 221 -26.98 -6.71 4.53
N GLY A 222 -28.08 -6.55 3.79
CA GLY A 222 -28.72 -5.29 3.49
C GLY A 222 -27.96 -4.29 2.62
N ALA A 223 -28.20 -4.32 1.31
CA ALA A 223 -27.94 -3.22 0.39
C ALA A 223 -28.82 -2.03 0.74
N GLY A 224 -28.34 -1.12 1.57
CA GLY A 224 -28.83 0.25 1.65
C GLY A 224 -28.24 1.04 0.49
N ALA A 225 -29.03 1.25 -0.56
CA ALA A 225 -28.69 2.11 -1.68
C ALA A 225 -28.56 3.55 -1.18
N HIS A 226 -27.36 3.98 -0.82
CA HIS A 226 -27.03 5.40 -0.76
C HIS A 226 -26.67 5.84 -2.18
N GLY A 227 -27.64 6.47 -2.86
CA GLY A 227 -27.45 7.19 -4.10
C GLY A 227 -26.53 8.38 -3.90
N GLY A 228 -25.22 8.12 -3.80
CA GLY A 228 -24.15 9.11 -3.77
C GLY A 228 -23.64 9.31 -5.19
N ARG A 229 -23.59 10.56 -5.64
CA ARG A 229 -22.93 10.97 -6.89
C ARG A 229 -21.58 10.29 -6.98
N SER A 230 -21.35 9.58 -8.08
CA SER A 230 -20.06 8.94 -8.41
C SER A 230 -19.02 10.02 -8.68
N GLY A 231 -18.55 10.67 -7.62
CA GLY A 231 -17.50 11.68 -7.70
C GLY A 231 -16.14 11.00 -7.68
N VAL A 232 -15.27 11.36 -8.63
CA VAL A 232 -13.87 10.99 -8.59
C VAL A 232 -13.15 11.94 -7.64
N ALA A 233 -12.46 11.41 -6.63
CA ALA A 233 -11.59 12.17 -5.76
C ALA A 233 -10.19 11.54 -5.75
N ALA A 234 -9.18 12.37 -5.84
CA ALA A 234 -7.80 11.94 -5.84
C ALA A 234 -6.91 12.96 -5.11
N GLY A 235 -5.71 12.54 -4.74
CA GLY A 235 -4.74 13.42 -4.11
C GLY A 235 -3.46 12.71 -3.75
N ARG A 236 -2.67 13.36 -2.90
CA ARG A 236 -1.39 12.86 -2.43
C ARG A 236 -1.38 12.74 -0.93
N PHE A 237 -0.54 11.85 -0.42
CA PHE A 237 -0.27 11.72 1.01
C PHE A 237 1.23 11.57 1.26
N ARG A 238 1.62 11.81 2.47
CA ARG A 238 2.96 11.61 2.98
C ARG A 238 2.87 10.76 4.25
N VAL A 239 3.76 9.78 4.37
CA VAL A 239 3.91 8.99 5.59
C VAL A 239 5.33 9.11 6.10
N ARG A 240 5.48 9.45 7.36
CA ARG A 240 6.76 9.46 8.07
C ARG A 240 6.86 8.17 8.88
N ILE A 241 7.92 7.42 8.66
CA ILE A 241 8.28 6.25 9.46
C ILE A 241 8.92 6.73 10.76
N LEU A 242 8.45 6.21 11.88
CA LEU A 242 8.86 6.65 13.23
C LEU A 242 9.93 5.74 13.84
N VAL A 243 10.17 4.59 13.22
CA VAL A 243 11.23 3.64 13.61
C VAL A 243 12.44 3.77 12.70
N PRO A 244 13.62 3.27 13.11
CA PRO A 244 14.80 3.28 12.26
C PRO A 244 14.55 2.56 10.93
N PRO A 245 15.05 3.09 9.81
CA PRO A 245 14.92 2.43 8.51
C PRO A 245 15.63 1.09 8.49
N PRO A 246 15.25 0.17 7.58
CA PRO A 246 15.98 -1.07 7.37
C PRO A 246 17.45 -0.78 7.03
N PRO A 247 18.34 -1.75 7.26
CA PRO A 247 19.73 -1.63 6.83
C PRO A 247 19.83 -1.27 5.35
N VAL A 248 20.82 -0.44 5.04
CA VAL A 248 21.15 -0.10 3.66
C VAL A 248 21.48 -1.38 2.89
N ARG A 249 20.90 -1.54 1.70
CA ARG A 249 21.19 -2.70 0.86
C ARG A 249 22.65 -2.68 0.39
N PRO A 250 23.23 -3.84 0.00
CA PRO A 250 24.60 -3.92 -0.54
C PRO A 250 24.82 -3.00 -1.77
N ASP A 251 23.76 -2.66 -2.49
CA ASP A 251 23.78 -1.74 -3.63
C ASP A 251 23.83 -0.24 -3.24
N GLY A 252 23.94 0.07 -1.93
CA GLY A 252 24.07 1.41 -1.39
C GLY A 252 22.78 2.22 -1.28
N PHE A 253 21.62 1.65 -1.62
CA PHE A 253 20.33 2.37 -1.53
C PHE A 253 19.68 2.18 -0.15
N ALA A 254 19.36 3.31 0.49
CA ALA A 254 18.63 3.34 1.76
C ALA A 254 17.14 3.52 1.55
N PHE A 255 16.34 2.89 2.41
CA PHE A 255 14.90 3.14 2.44
C PHE A 255 14.62 4.52 3.06
N PRO A 256 13.81 5.37 2.41
CA PRO A 256 13.55 6.72 2.91
C PRO A 256 12.67 6.68 4.17
N GLN A 257 12.94 7.61 5.09
CA GLN A 257 12.12 7.76 6.30
C GLN A 257 10.78 8.46 6.03
N VAL A 258 10.68 9.16 4.91
CA VAL A 258 9.45 9.82 4.47
C VAL A 258 9.07 9.30 3.08
N LEU A 259 7.87 8.75 2.99
CA LEU A 259 7.32 8.24 1.75
C LEU A 259 6.20 9.15 1.25
N HIS A 260 6.12 9.28 -0.06
CA HIS A 260 5.06 9.99 -0.74
C HIS A 260 4.21 9.00 -1.53
N GLY A 261 2.90 9.12 -1.38
CA GLY A 261 1.93 8.28 -2.08
C GLY A 261 0.84 9.09 -2.76
N ARG A 262 0.07 8.39 -3.55
CA ARG A 262 -1.13 8.90 -4.23
C ARG A 262 -2.33 8.07 -3.81
N TRP A 263 -3.50 8.69 -3.81
CA TRP A 263 -4.76 8.03 -3.54
C TRP A 263 -5.82 8.40 -4.55
N LEU A 264 -6.79 7.52 -4.72
CA LEU A 264 -7.94 7.68 -5.59
C LEU A 264 -9.17 7.09 -4.90
N VAL A 265 -10.29 7.80 -4.99
CA VAL A 265 -11.63 7.27 -4.71
C VAL A 265 -12.41 7.33 -6.01
N ARG A 266 -12.84 6.19 -6.50
CA ARG A 266 -13.64 6.07 -7.73
C ARG A 266 -14.40 4.72 -7.73
N ASP A 267 -15.61 4.72 -8.24
CA ASP A 267 -16.43 3.51 -8.45
C ASP A 267 -16.63 2.67 -7.15
N GLY A 268 -16.80 3.35 -6.02
CA GLY A 268 -16.97 2.69 -4.71
C GLY A 268 -15.73 2.05 -4.13
N LEU A 269 -14.58 2.30 -4.73
CA LEU A 269 -13.27 1.82 -4.30
C LEU A 269 -12.36 2.97 -3.88
N LEU A 270 -11.47 2.67 -2.97
CA LEU A 270 -10.41 3.53 -2.48
C LEU A 270 -9.09 2.83 -2.72
N LEU A 271 -8.19 3.47 -3.46
CA LEU A 271 -6.87 2.93 -3.77
C LEU A 271 -5.78 3.86 -3.26
N THR A 272 -4.69 3.26 -2.83
CA THR A 272 -3.46 3.98 -2.48
C THR A 272 -2.24 3.31 -3.12
N ALA A 273 -1.24 4.11 -3.47
CA ALA A 273 0.01 3.62 -4.01
C ALA A 273 1.20 4.43 -3.49
N VAL A 274 2.25 3.72 -3.14
CA VAL A 274 3.57 4.27 -2.81
C VAL A 274 4.58 3.68 -3.78
N THR A 275 5.34 4.55 -4.43
CA THR A 275 6.45 4.16 -5.30
C THR A 275 7.69 4.93 -4.86
N VAL A 276 8.70 4.22 -4.40
CA VAL A 276 9.99 4.79 -4.02
C VAL A 276 10.94 4.65 -5.21
N PRO A 277 11.27 5.75 -5.93
CA PRO A 277 12.19 5.66 -7.05
C PRO A 277 13.60 5.32 -6.57
N ARG A 278 14.35 4.60 -7.39
CA ARG A 278 15.76 4.35 -7.17
C ARG A 278 16.57 5.54 -7.69
N THR A 279 16.52 6.65 -6.97
CA THR A 279 17.37 7.81 -7.23
C THR A 279 18.73 7.58 -6.57
N ALA A 280 19.81 7.68 -7.33
CA ALA A 280 21.15 7.67 -6.76
C ALA A 280 21.23 8.79 -5.72
N LEU A 281 21.66 8.47 -4.50
CA LEU A 281 22.08 9.50 -3.56
C LEU A 281 23.19 10.32 -4.25
N PRO A 282 23.21 11.65 -4.15
CA PRO A 282 24.34 12.43 -4.60
C PRO A 282 25.58 11.81 -3.95
N ARG A 283 26.58 11.46 -4.76
CA ARG A 283 27.86 10.95 -4.25
C ARG A 283 28.35 11.94 -3.19
N PRO A 284 28.80 11.49 -2.00
CA PRO A 284 29.43 12.41 -1.08
C PRO A 284 30.57 13.11 -1.82
N ILE A 285 30.60 14.42 -1.76
CA ILE A 285 31.69 15.22 -2.32
C ILE A 285 32.98 14.68 -1.69
N PRO A 286 33.98 14.25 -2.47
CA PRO A 286 35.22 13.76 -1.91
C PRO A 286 35.78 14.89 -1.03
N THR A 287 35.94 14.63 0.26
CA THR A 287 36.65 15.54 1.13
C THR A 287 38.07 15.63 0.60
N ALA A 288 38.50 16.82 0.22
CA ALA A 288 39.86 17.07 -0.22
C ALA A 288 40.86 16.51 0.82
N PRO A 289 41.97 15.87 0.39
CA PRO A 289 42.95 15.39 1.31
C PRO A 289 43.46 16.58 2.13
N LYS A 290 43.46 16.43 3.46
CA LYS A 290 44.13 17.38 4.34
C LYS A 290 45.61 17.32 4.01
N GLU A 291 46.15 18.40 3.47
CA GLU A 291 47.59 18.54 3.33
C GLU A 291 48.25 18.47 4.73
N PRO A 292 49.34 17.71 4.90
CA PRO A 292 50.09 17.73 6.15
C PRO A 292 50.86 19.05 6.25
N PHE A 293 50.70 19.70 7.39
CA PHE A 293 51.58 20.79 7.81
C PHE A 293 52.98 20.28 8.17
#